data_b892cd7604903bf41357f4b7b619a06f
#
_entry.id   b892cd7604903bf41357f4b7b619a06f
#
_cell.length_a   1.000
_cell.length_b   1.000
_cell.length_c   1.000
_cell.angle_alpha   90.00
_cell.angle_beta   90.00
_cell.angle_gamma   90.00
#
_symmetry.space_group_name_H-M   'P 1'
#
loop_
_entity.id
_entity.type
_entity.pdbx_description
1 polymer ?
#
loop_
_entity_poly.entity_id
_entity_poly.type
_entity_poly.pdbx_seq_one_letter_code
_entity_poly.pdbx_strand_id
1 'polypeptide(L)'
;MRFLPLLLLVVGLACVGVARASDVQVVSLPPAQDVSLPFMCNWGYDWDERCYRDDFDRLEIGGVDDKVWRSALRFSLASIPSSATVVSAELWLRYDLTCVAPRRRTVGCTGAGFDFEARPIYTARWESEREVAFGPAVSWAELEPDAPPQWVVLDVSDLVADWHSGGLANDGVLVKLVDDEEAYDGGGPAFPSSGYSDPAVRPRLEVWYMP
;
A
#
# COMPACT_ATOMS: atom_id res chain seq x y z
N MET A 1 47.02 13.18 72.98
CA MET A 1 46.64 12.24 71.88
C MET A 1 45.36 12.70 71.24
N ARG A 2 45.45 13.22 70.03
CA ARG A 2 44.28 13.68 69.26
C ARG A 2 44.03 12.67 68.15
N PHE A 3 42.88 11.99 68.19
CA PHE A 3 42.42 11.08 67.15
C PHE A 3 41.73 11.92 66.01
N LEU A 4 42.26 11.82 64.80
CA LEU A 4 41.65 12.37 63.57
C LEU A 4 40.69 11.31 63.02
N PRO A 5 39.43 11.64 62.70
CA PRO A 5 38.56 10.68 62.03
C PRO A 5 38.88 10.64 60.53
N LEU A 6 39.06 9.42 60.00
CA LEU A 6 39.26 9.12 58.60
C LEU A 6 37.90 9.20 57.88
N LEU A 7 37.77 10.20 57.02
CA LEU A 7 36.54 10.38 56.15
C LEU A 7 36.67 9.45 54.97
N LEU A 8 35.88 8.37 54.90
CA LEU A 8 35.77 7.49 53.73
C LEU A 8 34.85 8.16 52.68
N LEU A 9 35.46 8.62 51.61
CA LEU A 9 34.73 9.12 50.43
C LEU A 9 34.28 7.93 49.59
N VAL A 10 32.97 7.59 49.60
CA VAL A 10 32.39 6.60 48.73
C VAL A 10 32.06 7.32 47.39
N VAL A 11 32.91 7.10 46.38
CA VAL A 11 32.63 7.54 45.01
C VAL A 11 31.64 6.55 44.40
N GLY A 12 30.37 6.92 44.33
CA GLY A 12 29.35 6.17 43.60
C GLY A 12 29.58 6.29 42.09
N LEU A 13 30.02 5.21 41.45
CA LEU A 13 30.03 5.11 40.00
C LEU A 13 28.59 5.04 39.51
N ALA A 14 28.04 6.15 38.99
CA ALA A 14 26.80 6.13 38.25
C ALA A 14 27.09 5.45 36.91
N CYS A 15 26.63 4.20 36.72
CA CYS A 15 26.54 3.58 35.40
C CYS A 15 25.55 4.37 34.57
N VAL A 16 26.06 5.29 33.77
CA VAL A 16 25.26 5.89 32.68
C VAL A 16 25.05 4.76 31.68
N GLY A 17 23.87 4.15 31.72
CA GLY A 17 23.42 3.21 30.70
C GLY A 17 23.40 3.96 29.37
N VAL A 18 24.33 3.63 28.48
CA VAL A 18 24.27 4.06 27.09
C VAL A 18 23.01 3.39 26.51
N ALA A 19 21.93 4.16 26.34
CA ALA A 19 20.79 3.72 25.56
C ALA A 19 21.35 3.35 24.18
N ARG A 20 21.34 2.06 23.84
CA ARG A 20 21.59 1.64 22.46
C ARG A 20 20.53 2.31 21.60
N ALA A 21 20.95 3.07 20.62
CA ALA A 21 20.05 3.46 19.53
C ALA A 21 19.45 2.15 19.00
N SER A 22 18.14 2.02 19.10
CA SER A 22 17.44 0.88 18.52
C SER A 22 17.66 0.96 17.02
N ASP A 23 18.33 -0.04 16.46
CA ASP A 23 18.57 -0.08 15.02
C ASP A 23 17.23 -0.17 14.29
N VAL A 24 17.01 0.68 13.30
CA VAL A 24 15.85 0.59 12.42
C VAL A 24 15.89 -0.74 11.70
N GLN A 25 14.83 -1.49 11.80
CA GLN A 25 14.63 -2.75 11.07
C GLN A 25 13.72 -2.52 9.89
N VAL A 26 13.87 -3.34 8.85
CA VAL A 26 13.01 -3.32 7.67
C VAL A 26 12.40 -4.69 7.46
N VAL A 27 11.11 -4.71 7.11
CA VAL A 27 10.40 -5.92 6.67
C VAL A 27 9.69 -5.65 5.37
N SER A 28 9.77 -6.61 4.44
CA SER A 28 9.02 -6.59 3.19
C SER A 28 7.85 -7.58 3.29
N LEU A 29 6.63 -7.08 3.16
CA LEU A 29 5.40 -7.81 3.36
C LEU A 29 4.71 -8.02 2.01
N PRO A 30 4.42 -9.26 1.60
CA PRO A 30 3.53 -9.50 0.47
C PRO A 30 2.08 -9.15 0.86
N PRO A 31 1.20 -8.84 -0.12
CA PRO A 31 -0.22 -8.72 0.15
C PRO A 31 -0.76 -10.03 0.76
N ALA A 32 -1.53 -9.88 1.83
CA ALA A 32 -2.34 -10.97 2.38
C ALA A 32 -3.59 -11.18 1.52
N GLN A 33 -4.02 -10.13 0.83
CA GLN A 33 -5.15 -10.10 -0.08
C GLN A 33 -5.00 -8.92 -1.04
N ASP A 34 -5.30 -9.14 -2.32
CA ASP A 34 -5.39 -8.08 -3.32
C ASP A 34 -6.45 -8.43 -4.38
N VAL A 35 -7.08 -7.39 -4.94
CA VAL A 35 -8.13 -7.55 -5.96
C VAL A 35 -8.33 -6.26 -6.75
N SER A 36 -8.75 -6.37 -8.00
CA SER A 36 -9.31 -5.26 -8.77
C SER A 36 -10.82 -5.15 -8.50
N LEU A 37 -11.25 -3.99 -8.02
CA LEU A 37 -12.64 -3.69 -7.69
C LEU A 37 -13.29 -2.87 -8.80
N PRO A 38 -14.34 -3.35 -9.45
CA PRO A 38 -15.12 -2.53 -10.38
C PRO A 38 -15.95 -1.52 -9.57
N PHE A 39 -15.73 -0.23 -9.86
CA PHE A 39 -16.50 0.87 -9.28
C PHE A 39 -17.53 1.34 -10.28
N MET A 40 -18.62 1.22 -10.48
CA MET A 40 -19.63 1.50 -11.51
C MET A 40 -19.70 0.41 -12.59
N CYS A 41 -20.24 -0.72 -12.23
CA CYS A 41 -20.91 -1.55 -13.18
C CYS A 41 -22.26 -0.91 -13.50
N ASN A 42 -22.43 -0.47 -14.74
CA ASN A 42 -23.56 0.33 -15.20
C ASN A 42 -24.92 -0.32 -14.83
N TRP A 43 -25.86 0.51 -14.40
CA TRP A 43 -27.19 0.22 -13.86
C TRP A 43 -28.17 -0.33 -14.91
N GLY A 44 -27.78 -1.31 -15.68
CA GLY A 44 -28.63 -1.99 -16.66
C GLY A 44 -28.95 -3.41 -16.21
N TYR A 45 -30.08 -3.64 -15.66
CA TYR A 45 -30.94 -4.81 -15.53
C TYR A 45 -30.37 -6.24 -15.38
N ASP A 46 -29.09 -6.50 -15.58
CA ASP A 46 -28.45 -7.78 -15.33
C ASP A 46 -27.22 -7.62 -14.46
N TRP A 47 -27.29 -8.22 -13.28
CA TRP A 47 -26.13 -8.52 -12.44
C TRP A 47 -25.29 -9.53 -13.19
N ASP A 48 -24.52 -9.04 -14.13
CA ASP A 48 -23.61 -9.86 -14.88
C ASP A 48 -22.45 -10.27 -13.96
N GLU A 49 -22.24 -11.58 -13.79
CA GLU A 49 -21.04 -12.16 -13.17
C GLU A 49 -19.74 -11.57 -13.75
N ARG A 50 -19.83 -10.89 -14.88
CA ARG A 50 -18.76 -10.15 -15.55
C ARG A 50 -18.28 -8.88 -14.81
N CYS A 51 -18.98 -8.44 -13.76
CA CYS A 51 -18.51 -7.35 -12.91
C CYS A 51 -17.46 -7.79 -11.88
N TYR A 52 -17.40 -9.06 -11.57
CA TYR A 52 -16.38 -9.65 -10.74
C TYR A 52 -15.39 -10.36 -11.65
N ARG A 53 -14.21 -9.81 -11.78
CA ARG A 53 -13.15 -10.46 -12.52
C ARG A 53 -12.01 -10.81 -11.59
N ASP A 54 -11.87 -12.11 -11.38
CA ASP A 54 -10.71 -12.80 -10.85
C ASP A 54 -9.63 -12.95 -11.94
N ASP A 55 -9.19 -11.87 -12.58
CA ASP A 55 -7.91 -11.93 -13.27
C ASP A 55 -6.84 -11.88 -12.20
N PHE A 56 -6.57 -13.06 -11.63
CA PHE A 56 -5.71 -13.27 -10.47
C PHE A 56 -4.26 -12.82 -10.65
N ASP A 57 -3.87 -12.35 -11.82
CA ASP A 57 -2.50 -11.97 -12.12
C ASP A 57 -2.28 -10.45 -12.25
N ARG A 58 -3.36 -9.64 -12.33
CA ARG A 58 -3.26 -8.18 -12.51
C ARG A 58 -4.15 -7.38 -11.56
N LEU A 59 -3.64 -6.23 -11.17
CA LEU A 59 -4.34 -5.17 -10.47
C LEU A 59 -4.65 -4.05 -11.47
N GLU A 60 -5.90 -3.92 -11.85
CA GLU A 60 -6.37 -2.97 -12.86
C GLU A 60 -6.77 -1.65 -12.20
N ILE A 61 -6.42 -0.52 -12.83
CA ILE A 61 -6.74 0.83 -12.36
C ILE A 61 -7.14 1.67 -13.57
N GLY A 62 -8.21 2.47 -13.45
CA GLY A 62 -8.65 3.41 -14.49
C GLY A 62 -9.99 3.07 -15.12
N GLY A 63 -10.41 3.86 -16.10
CA GLY A 63 -11.71 3.75 -16.78
C GLY A 63 -11.64 2.90 -18.04
N VAL A 64 -12.47 1.86 -18.14
CA VAL A 64 -12.57 0.98 -19.30
C VAL A 64 -14.02 0.54 -19.51
N ASP A 65 -14.55 0.70 -20.72
CA ASP A 65 -15.91 0.24 -21.10
C ASP A 65 -17.01 0.72 -20.13
N ASP A 66 -17.07 2.03 -19.85
CA ASP A 66 -17.99 2.66 -18.88
C ASP A 66 -17.84 2.15 -17.43
N LYS A 67 -16.70 1.56 -17.10
CA LYS A 67 -16.37 1.06 -15.77
C LYS A 67 -15.10 1.71 -15.25
N VAL A 68 -15.09 2.02 -13.97
CA VAL A 68 -13.90 2.47 -13.27
C VAL A 68 -13.36 1.30 -12.45
N TRP A 69 -12.08 1.02 -12.61
CA TRP A 69 -11.37 -0.02 -11.87
C TRP A 69 -10.45 0.61 -10.85
N ARG A 70 -10.45 0.03 -9.66
CA ARG A 70 -9.58 0.41 -8.55
C ARG A 70 -8.99 -0.86 -7.96
N SER A 71 -7.79 -0.79 -7.44
CA SER A 71 -7.15 -1.95 -6.84
C SER A 71 -7.08 -1.82 -5.33
N ALA A 72 -7.49 -2.86 -4.62
CA ALA A 72 -7.44 -2.92 -3.17
C ALA A 72 -6.39 -3.95 -2.73
N LEU A 73 -5.56 -3.58 -1.74
CA LEU A 73 -4.53 -4.44 -1.17
C LEU A 73 -4.60 -4.39 0.36
N ARG A 74 -4.43 -5.55 1.01
CA ARG A 74 -4.31 -5.66 2.46
C ARG A 74 -3.03 -6.39 2.81
N PHE A 75 -2.35 -5.93 3.84
CA PHE A 75 -1.09 -6.49 4.31
C PHE A 75 -1.21 -6.92 5.77
N SER A 76 -0.60 -8.06 6.12
CA SER A 76 -0.52 -8.48 7.51
C SER A 76 0.68 -7.85 8.19
N LEU A 77 0.45 -7.08 9.26
CA LEU A 77 1.51 -6.49 10.07
C LEU A 77 1.98 -7.39 11.23
N ALA A 78 1.54 -8.66 11.26
CA ALA A 78 1.79 -9.58 12.38
C ALA A 78 3.28 -9.88 12.63
N SER A 79 4.15 -9.67 11.64
CA SER A 79 5.62 -9.82 11.80
C SER A 79 6.31 -8.62 12.46
N ILE A 80 5.61 -7.50 12.60
CA ILE A 80 6.11 -6.31 13.28
C ILE A 80 5.73 -6.43 14.77
N PRO A 81 6.69 -6.34 15.72
CA PRO A 81 6.37 -6.41 17.14
C PRO A 81 5.36 -5.32 17.54
N SER A 82 4.39 -5.66 18.37
CA SER A 82 3.35 -4.70 18.79
C SER A 82 3.88 -3.51 19.60
N SER A 83 5.11 -3.64 20.16
CA SER A 83 5.81 -2.56 20.86
C SER A 83 6.63 -1.67 19.92
N ALA A 84 6.78 -2.07 18.65
CA ALA A 84 7.60 -1.33 17.69
C ALA A 84 6.94 0.00 17.31
N THR A 85 7.77 0.95 16.90
CA THR A 85 7.33 2.21 16.32
C THR A 85 7.60 2.18 14.82
N VAL A 86 6.57 2.32 14.00
CA VAL A 86 6.73 2.48 12.54
C VAL A 86 7.41 3.81 12.27
N VAL A 87 8.50 3.77 11.50
CA VAL A 87 9.28 4.96 11.11
C VAL A 87 8.87 5.44 9.71
N SER A 88 8.73 4.49 8.79
CA SER A 88 8.23 4.75 7.43
C SER A 88 7.64 3.48 6.82
N ALA A 89 6.80 3.63 5.82
CA ALA A 89 6.26 2.53 5.04
C ALA A 89 5.99 2.94 3.60
N GLU A 90 6.32 2.07 2.67
CA GLU A 90 6.17 2.31 1.24
C GLU A 90 5.43 1.15 0.57
N LEU A 91 4.40 1.47 -0.21
CA LEU A 91 3.72 0.52 -1.09
C LEU A 91 4.39 0.53 -2.46
N TRP A 92 4.88 -0.62 -2.89
CA TRP A 92 5.60 -0.82 -4.14
C TRP A 92 4.75 -1.58 -5.15
N LEU A 93 4.49 -0.99 -6.30
CA LEU A 93 3.77 -1.57 -7.44
C LEU A 93 4.66 -1.58 -8.67
N ARG A 94 4.75 -2.70 -9.38
CA ARG A 94 5.58 -2.81 -10.57
C ARG A 94 4.83 -2.39 -11.81
N TYR A 95 5.20 -1.27 -12.42
CA TYR A 95 4.74 -0.90 -13.75
C TYR A 95 5.60 -1.62 -14.81
N ASP A 96 4.95 -2.36 -15.70
CA ASP A 96 5.61 -3.18 -16.73
C ASP A 96 5.10 -2.86 -18.15
N LEU A 97 4.61 -1.65 -18.37
CA LEU A 97 4.02 -1.18 -19.62
C LEU A 97 2.69 -1.86 -20.00
N THR A 98 2.04 -2.52 -19.05
CA THR A 98 0.74 -3.15 -19.30
C THR A 98 -0.37 -2.17 -18.97
N CYS A 99 -1.28 -1.96 -19.91
CA CYS A 99 -2.54 -1.22 -19.73
C CYS A 99 -3.73 -2.10 -20.05
N VAL A 100 -4.85 -1.77 -19.44
CA VAL A 100 -6.16 -2.30 -19.78
C VAL A 100 -6.82 -1.33 -20.76
N ALA A 101 -7.27 -1.85 -21.90
CA ALA A 101 -7.97 -1.10 -22.94
C ALA A 101 -9.43 -1.59 -23.06
N PRO A 102 -10.30 -0.84 -23.78
CA PRO A 102 -11.66 -1.26 -24.08
C PRO A 102 -11.74 -2.70 -24.57
N ARG A 103 -12.83 -3.40 -24.20
CA ARG A 103 -13.04 -4.84 -24.40
C ARG A 103 -12.03 -5.73 -23.65
N ARG A 104 -11.47 -5.21 -22.54
CA ARG A 104 -10.58 -5.93 -21.61
C ARG A 104 -9.39 -6.60 -22.28
N ARG A 105 -8.79 -5.92 -23.23
CA ARG A 105 -7.54 -6.35 -23.85
C ARG A 105 -6.38 -5.75 -23.06
N THR A 106 -5.49 -6.59 -22.66
CA THR A 106 -4.17 -6.14 -22.20
C THR A 106 -3.40 -5.61 -23.39
N VAL A 107 -2.99 -4.36 -23.32
CA VAL A 107 -2.23 -3.66 -24.39
C VAL A 107 -1.00 -3.02 -23.75
N GLY A 108 -0.05 -2.61 -24.60
CA GLY A 108 1.05 -1.77 -24.13
C GLY A 108 0.54 -0.36 -23.86
N CYS A 109 0.96 0.24 -22.74
CA CYS A 109 0.78 1.65 -22.49
C CYS A 109 1.72 2.45 -23.38
N THR A 110 1.19 3.29 -24.25
CA THR A 110 1.99 4.18 -25.08
C THR A 110 1.44 5.57 -25.01
N GLY A 111 2.29 6.56 -24.73
CA GLY A 111 1.93 7.99 -24.74
C GLY A 111 1.03 8.46 -23.62
N ALA A 112 0.69 7.61 -22.64
CA ALA A 112 -0.13 7.97 -21.50
C ALA A 112 0.73 8.15 -20.24
N GLY A 113 0.50 9.25 -19.53
CA GLY A 113 0.89 9.43 -18.14
C GLY A 113 -0.26 9.07 -17.22
N PHE A 114 0.01 8.78 -15.95
CA PHE A 114 -1.01 8.43 -14.97
C PHE A 114 -0.65 9.00 -13.60
N ASP A 115 -1.61 9.67 -12.97
CA ASP A 115 -1.53 10.13 -11.60
C ASP A 115 -2.30 9.17 -10.68
N PHE A 116 -1.58 8.59 -9.71
CA PHE A 116 -2.13 7.64 -8.76
C PHE A 116 -2.32 8.26 -7.39
N GLU A 117 -3.30 7.76 -6.67
CA GLU A 117 -3.45 8.03 -5.25
C GLU A 117 -3.69 6.75 -4.46
N ALA A 118 -3.16 6.72 -3.23
CA ALA A 118 -3.46 5.72 -2.23
C ALA A 118 -4.45 6.27 -1.21
N ARG A 119 -5.48 5.50 -0.86
CA ARG A 119 -6.52 5.87 0.10
C ARG A 119 -6.76 4.76 1.12
N PRO A 120 -6.98 5.05 2.42
CA PRO A 120 -7.35 4.03 3.40
C PRO A 120 -8.73 3.46 3.05
N ILE A 121 -8.89 2.14 3.19
CA ILE A 121 -10.18 1.47 3.09
C ILE A 121 -10.82 1.40 4.48
N TYR A 122 -12.14 1.61 4.55
CA TYR A 122 -12.96 1.54 5.77
C TYR A 122 -14.00 0.40 5.73
N THR A 123 -13.88 -0.49 4.76
CA THR A 123 -14.77 -1.63 4.57
C THR A 123 -14.01 -2.93 4.85
N ALA A 124 -14.34 -3.61 5.93
CA ALA A 124 -13.59 -4.78 6.40
C ALA A 124 -13.61 -5.99 5.43
N ARG A 125 -14.67 -6.11 4.63
CA ARG A 125 -14.90 -7.22 3.67
C ARG A 125 -15.15 -6.70 2.27
N TRP A 126 -14.23 -5.89 1.76
CA TRP A 126 -14.39 -5.25 0.47
C TRP A 126 -14.50 -6.22 -0.71
N GLU A 127 -14.04 -7.46 -0.58
CA GLU A 127 -14.20 -8.53 -1.59
C GLU A 127 -15.65 -8.97 -1.80
N SER A 128 -16.54 -8.72 -0.84
CA SER A 128 -17.96 -9.09 -0.89
C SER A 128 -18.91 -7.90 -0.92
N GLU A 129 -18.38 -6.68 -0.88
CA GLU A 129 -19.16 -5.45 -0.83
C GLU A 129 -19.31 -4.81 -2.21
N ARG A 130 -20.49 -4.25 -2.47
CA ARG A 130 -20.79 -3.51 -3.72
C ARG A 130 -20.09 -2.16 -3.77
N GLU A 131 -19.91 -1.55 -2.61
CA GLU A 131 -19.27 -0.27 -2.44
C GLU A 131 -18.23 -0.36 -1.35
N VAL A 132 -17.02 0.01 -1.68
CA VAL A 132 -15.92 0.09 -0.73
C VAL A 132 -15.82 1.51 -0.25
N ALA A 133 -16.09 1.73 1.05
CA ALA A 133 -15.86 3.02 1.68
C ALA A 133 -14.36 3.25 1.86
N PHE A 134 -13.88 4.42 1.46
CA PHE A 134 -12.49 4.81 1.58
C PHE A 134 -12.36 6.27 2.02
N GLY A 135 -11.20 6.60 2.58
CA GLY A 135 -10.88 7.93 3.09
C GLY A 135 -10.26 8.87 2.07
N PRO A 136 -9.76 10.02 2.53
CA PRO A 136 -8.96 10.94 1.71
C PRO A 136 -7.66 10.27 1.23
N ALA A 137 -7.09 10.79 0.15
CA ALA A 137 -5.78 10.36 -0.32
C ALA A 137 -4.71 10.62 0.75
N VAL A 138 -3.87 9.63 0.98
CA VAL A 138 -2.72 9.70 1.91
C VAL A 138 -1.39 9.77 1.17
N SER A 139 -1.37 9.41 -0.11
CA SER A 139 -0.17 9.43 -0.94
C SER A 139 -0.52 9.58 -2.42
N TRP A 140 0.44 10.08 -3.18
CA TRP A 140 0.36 10.27 -4.63
C TRP A 140 1.64 9.78 -5.30
N ALA A 141 1.52 9.28 -6.52
CA ALA A 141 2.64 8.97 -7.40
C ALA A 141 2.24 9.25 -8.85
N GLU A 142 3.20 9.59 -9.67
CA GLU A 142 3.04 9.93 -11.07
C GLU A 142 3.83 8.96 -11.95
N LEU A 143 3.25 8.56 -13.07
CA LEU A 143 3.93 7.93 -14.18
C LEU A 143 3.90 8.87 -15.36
N GLU A 144 5.07 9.36 -15.75
CA GLU A 144 5.24 10.18 -16.93
C GLU A 144 4.80 9.44 -18.21
N PRO A 145 4.33 10.15 -19.24
CA PRO A 145 4.09 9.56 -20.55
C PRO A 145 5.31 8.80 -21.06
N ASP A 146 5.08 7.61 -21.62
CA ASP A 146 6.14 6.72 -22.11
C ASP A 146 7.20 6.30 -21.06
N ALA A 147 6.84 6.35 -19.77
CA ALA A 147 7.72 5.86 -18.70
C ALA A 147 8.15 4.42 -18.94
N PRO A 148 9.43 4.08 -18.74
CA PRO A 148 9.91 2.70 -18.85
C PRO A 148 9.36 1.84 -17.71
N PRO A 149 9.45 0.50 -17.80
CA PRO A 149 9.12 -0.39 -16.70
C PRO A 149 9.87 0.01 -15.42
N GLN A 150 9.11 0.35 -14.35
CA GLN A 150 9.67 0.84 -13.10
C GLN A 150 8.80 0.47 -11.91
N TRP A 151 9.30 0.71 -10.71
CA TRP A 151 8.49 0.67 -9.51
C TRP A 151 7.79 2.00 -9.29
N VAL A 152 6.47 1.95 -9.10
CA VAL A 152 5.68 3.04 -8.54
C VAL A 152 5.69 2.86 -7.03
N VAL A 153 6.08 3.90 -6.31
CA VAL A 153 6.22 3.87 -4.85
C VAL A 153 5.31 4.91 -4.26
N LEU A 154 4.45 4.48 -3.35
CA LEU A 154 3.50 5.31 -2.61
C LEU A 154 3.89 5.31 -1.14
N ASP A 155 4.18 6.48 -0.58
CA ASP A 155 4.44 6.64 0.86
C ASP A 155 3.14 6.48 1.64
N VAL A 156 3.05 5.43 2.43
CA VAL A 156 1.89 5.09 3.26
C VAL A 156 2.26 5.05 4.75
N SER A 157 3.29 5.79 5.14
CA SER A 157 3.88 5.76 6.49
C SER A 157 2.85 6.03 7.58
N ASP A 158 2.11 7.13 7.48
CA ASP A 158 1.10 7.51 8.48
C ASP A 158 -0.02 6.47 8.56
N LEU A 159 -0.47 5.95 7.41
CA LEU A 159 -1.51 4.93 7.34
C LEU A 159 -1.08 3.64 8.03
N VAL A 160 0.14 3.17 7.77
CA VAL A 160 0.68 1.94 8.39
C VAL A 160 0.94 2.13 9.88
N ALA A 161 1.39 3.32 10.30
CA ALA A 161 1.53 3.66 11.71
C ALA A 161 0.19 3.63 12.45
N ASP A 162 -0.88 4.17 11.84
CA ASP A 162 -2.24 4.13 12.39
C ASP A 162 -2.77 2.69 12.47
N TRP A 163 -2.55 1.86 11.46
CA TRP A 163 -2.91 0.45 11.53
C TRP A 163 -2.15 -0.29 12.63
N HIS A 164 -0.84 -0.04 12.76
CA HIS A 164 0.00 -0.73 13.73
C HIS A 164 -0.32 -0.34 15.17
N SER A 165 -0.59 0.95 15.42
CA SER A 165 -0.98 1.45 16.75
C SER A 165 -2.41 1.11 17.13
N GLY A 166 -3.24 0.66 16.19
CA GLY A 166 -4.67 0.43 16.39
C GLY A 166 -5.53 1.71 16.36
N GLY A 167 -4.97 2.82 15.91
CA GLY A 167 -5.70 4.08 15.67
C GLY A 167 -6.70 3.97 14.53
N LEU A 168 -6.41 3.12 13.55
CA LEU A 168 -7.27 2.77 12.43
C LEU A 168 -7.28 1.25 12.23
N ALA A 169 -8.45 0.70 11.86
CA ALA A 169 -8.53 -0.71 11.45
C ALA A 169 -7.75 -0.93 10.14
N ASN A 170 -6.98 -2.03 10.07
CA ASN A 170 -6.29 -2.40 8.84
C ASN A 170 -7.26 -3.11 7.89
N ASP A 171 -8.12 -2.34 7.24
CA ASP A 171 -9.02 -2.83 6.20
C ASP A 171 -8.39 -2.78 4.80
N GLY A 172 -7.17 -2.25 4.68
CA GLY A 172 -6.39 -2.21 3.46
C GLY A 172 -6.25 -0.80 2.87
N VAL A 173 -5.56 -0.75 1.75
CA VAL A 173 -5.32 0.46 0.94
C VAL A 173 -5.94 0.30 -0.44
N LEU A 174 -6.64 1.32 -0.90
CA LEU A 174 -7.16 1.45 -2.25
C LEU A 174 -6.15 2.24 -3.09
N VAL A 175 -5.82 1.74 -4.26
CA VAL A 175 -5.03 2.46 -5.28
C VAL A 175 -5.93 2.74 -6.47
N LYS A 176 -5.98 3.98 -6.91
CA LYS A 176 -6.82 4.47 -8.00
C LYS A 176 -6.12 5.59 -8.76
N LEU A 177 -6.62 5.95 -9.94
CA LEU A 177 -6.27 7.22 -10.57
C LEU A 177 -6.93 8.38 -9.82
N VAL A 178 -6.39 9.57 -9.96
CA VAL A 178 -7.05 10.79 -9.48
C VAL A 178 -8.43 10.96 -10.13
N ASP A 179 -9.35 11.66 -9.46
CA ASP A 179 -10.79 11.64 -9.82
C ASP A 179 -11.10 12.10 -11.25
N ASP A 180 -10.36 13.06 -11.78
CA ASP A 180 -10.53 13.58 -13.14
C ASP A 180 -10.00 12.61 -14.22
N GLU A 181 -9.01 11.78 -13.88
CA GLU A 181 -8.48 10.74 -14.78
C GLU A 181 -9.34 9.48 -14.76
N GLU A 182 -9.99 9.15 -13.64
CA GLU A 182 -10.91 8.01 -13.57
C GLU A 182 -12.12 8.13 -14.49
N ALA A 183 -12.54 9.34 -14.77
CA ALA A 183 -13.68 9.59 -15.68
C ALA A 183 -13.37 9.31 -17.17
N TYR A 184 -12.11 9.03 -17.51
CA TYR A 184 -11.67 8.83 -18.87
C TYR A 184 -11.83 7.35 -19.29
N ASP A 185 -12.62 7.11 -20.34
CA ASP A 185 -12.75 5.79 -21.00
C ASP A 185 -11.51 5.42 -21.84
N GLY A 186 -10.35 5.83 -21.38
CA GLY A 186 -9.04 5.68 -22.04
C GLY A 186 -8.24 4.46 -21.63
N GLY A 187 -8.73 3.70 -20.69
CA GLY A 187 -7.94 2.63 -20.08
C GLY A 187 -7.12 3.11 -18.87
N GLY A 188 -6.24 2.28 -18.38
CA GLY A 188 -5.36 2.59 -17.28
C GLY A 188 -4.33 1.49 -17.05
N PRO A 189 -3.34 1.71 -16.19
CA PRO A 189 -2.29 0.74 -15.96
C PRO A 189 -2.80 -0.49 -15.22
N ALA A 190 -2.16 -1.62 -15.51
CA ALA A 190 -2.38 -2.87 -14.82
C ALA A 190 -1.07 -3.36 -14.23
N PHE A 191 -1.01 -3.46 -12.91
CA PHE A 191 0.17 -3.95 -12.19
C PHE A 191 0.07 -5.46 -11.97
N PRO A 192 1.21 -6.20 -11.90
CA PRO A 192 1.19 -7.56 -11.37
C PRO A 192 0.49 -7.63 -10.00
N SER A 193 -0.32 -8.66 -9.77
CA SER A 193 -0.96 -8.97 -8.48
C SER A 193 -0.10 -9.91 -7.64
N SER A 194 -0.57 -10.28 -6.44
CA SER A 194 0.06 -11.33 -5.62
C SER A 194 0.03 -12.70 -6.30
N GLY A 195 -0.90 -12.94 -7.23
CA GLY A 195 -1.01 -14.14 -8.04
C GLY A 195 -0.10 -14.19 -9.26
N TYR A 196 0.59 -13.10 -9.61
CA TYR A 196 1.43 -13.05 -10.81
C TYR A 196 2.54 -14.11 -10.77
N SER A 197 2.87 -14.68 -11.95
CA SER A 197 3.78 -15.82 -12.03
C SER A 197 5.20 -15.52 -11.55
N ASP A 198 5.71 -14.31 -11.83
CA ASP A 198 7.02 -13.87 -11.34
C ASP A 198 6.89 -13.18 -9.98
N PRO A 199 7.35 -13.81 -8.89
CA PRO A 199 7.25 -13.22 -7.55
C PRO A 199 8.11 -11.94 -7.37
N ALA A 200 9.14 -11.73 -8.21
CA ALA A 200 10.03 -10.57 -8.09
C ALA A 200 9.36 -9.24 -8.45
N VAL A 201 8.22 -9.29 -9.16
CA VAL A 201 7.48 -8.09 -9.60
C VAL A 201 6.13 -7.91 -8.90
N ARG A 202 5.80 -8.78 -7.93
CA ARG A 202 4.58 -8.69 -7.16
C ARG A 202 4.56 -7.45 -6.27
N PRO A 203 3.37 -6.94 -5.89
CA PRO A 203 3.25 -5.86 -4.93
C PRO A 203 3.90 -6.22 -3.59
N ARG A 204 4.41 -5.23 -2.90
CA ARG A 204 4.91 -5.39 -1.54
C ARG A 204 4.77 -4.11 -0.75
N LEU A 205 4.65 -4.26 0.56
CA LEU A 205 4.73 -3.18 1.53
C LEU A 205 6.07 -3.30 2.26
N GLU A 206 6.92 -2.30 2.13
CA GLU A 206 8.17 -2.21 2.89
C GLU A 206 7.94 -1.32 4.12
N VAL A 207 8.25 -1.82 5.30
CA VAL A 207 8.02 -1.11 6.57
C VAL A 207 9.33 -1.05 7.34
N TRP A 208 9.75 0.17 7.66
CA TRP A 208 10.88 0.46 8.55
C TRP A 208 10.33 0.76 9.95
N TYR A 209 10.85 0.08 10.95
CA TYR A 209 10.38 0.22 12.34
C TYR A 209 11.53 0.12 13.35
N MET A 210 11.32 0.72 14.51
CA MET A 210 12.16 0.56 15.69
C MET A 210 11.47 -0.40 16.65
N PRO A 211 12.15 -1.50 17.08
CA PRO A 211 11.60 -2.48 18.04
C PRO A 211 11.27 -1.92 19.41
#